data_cd8a8b584633c12e1dc22b230589acb5
#
_entry.id   cd8a8b584633c12e1dc22b230589acb5
#
_cell.length_a   1.000
_cell.length_b   1.000
_cell.length_c   1.000
_cell.angle_alpha   90.00
_cell.angle_beta   90.00
_cell.angle_gamma   90.00
#
_symmetry.space_group_name_H-M   'P 1'
#
loop_
_entity.id
_entity.type
_entity.pdbx_description
1 polymer ?
#
loop_
_entity_poly.entity_id
_entity_poly.type
_entity_poly.pdbx_seq_one_letter_code
_entity_poly.pdbx_strand_id
1 'polypeptide(L)'
;MKIKVKNLDETKKLAQAFASLIDKKGLFVTLTGDIGAGKTQFIRYILEYLNVKDKVTSPSFVILNEYKSELCQIYHFDLYRLEEKGLKSIISELREYSKEGYLTFIEWAEFAHDEIPKNAFKINVLYDEDDVDIRWFEFIENNNNREFIENLSKRL
;
A
#
# COMPACT_ATOMS: atom_id res chain seq x y z
N MET A 1 -8.91 -3.28 -11.83
CA MET A 1 -10.19 -3.19 -11.09
C MET A 1 -10.26 -1.83 -10.42
N LYS A 2 -11.39 -1.12 -10.53
CA LYS A 2 -11.56 0.22 -9.92
C LYS A 2 -12.76 0.20 -8.98
N ILE A 3 -12.57 0.64 -7.73
CA ILE A 3 -13.58 0.58 -6.67
C ILE A 3 -13.80 1.96 -6.10
N LYS A 4 -15.08 2.37 -6.05
CA LYS A 4 -15.53 3.62 -5.43
C LYS A 4 -15.78 3.40 -3.95
N VAL A 5 -15.23 4.25 -3.09
CA VAL A 5 -15.54 4.32 -1.66
C VAL A 5 -16.03 5.71 -1.31
N LYS A 6 -17.11 5.78 -0.54
CA LYS A 6 -17.83 7.03 -0.23
C LYS A 6 -17.45 7.63 1.13
N ASN A 7 -16.78 6.85 1.96
CA ASN A 7 -16.41 7.26 3.31
C ASN A 7 -15.33 6.33 3.88
N LEU A 8 -14.86 6.64 5.09
CA LEU A 8 -13.83 5.87 5.78
C LEU A 8 -14.26 4.44 6.14
N ASP A 9 -15.55 4.21 6.40
CA ASP A 9 -16.06 2.86 6.72
C ASP A 9 -15.98 1.95 5.49
N GLU A 10 -16.29 2.46 4.31
CA GLU A 10 -16.12 1.72 3.05
C GLU A 10 -14.64 1.50 2.73
N THR A 11 -13.79 2.49 2.98
CA THR A 11 -12.33 2.31 2.88
C THR A 11 -11.84 1.22 3.82
N LYS A 12 -12.33 1.18 5.05
CA LYS A 12 -11.99 0.14 6.03
C LYS A 12 -12.41 -1.25 5.57
N LYS A 13 -13.63 -1.39 5.06
CA LYS A 13 -14.13 -2.67 4.50
C LYS A 13 -13.27 -3.16 3.34
N LEU A 14 -12.92 -2.26 2.41
CA LEU A 14 -12.03 -2.56 1.30
C LEU A 14 -10.64 -3.02 1.79
N ALA A 15 -10.07 -2.30 2.75
CA ALA A 15 -8.78 -2.64 3.35
C ALA A 15 -8.80 -4.00 4.07
N GLN A 16 -9.86 -4.31 4.79
CA GLN A 16 -10.05 -5.60 5.45
C GLN A 16 -10.20 -6.76 4.45
N ALA A 17 -10.97 -6.56 3.37
CA ALA A 17 -11.09 -7.53 2.30
C ALA A 17 -9.74 -7.79 1.63
N PHE A 18 -8.97 -6.74 1.34
CA PHE A 18 -7.62 -6.83 0.81
C PHE A 18 -6.68 -7.58 1.76
N ALA A 19 -6.65 -7.19 3.03
CA ALA A 19 -5.79 -7.79 4.06
C ALA A 19 -6.07 -9.27 4.28
N SER A 20 -7.33 -9.69 4.16
CA SER A 20 -7.73 -11.09 4.32
C SER A 20 -7.21 -12.04 3.23
N LEU A 21 -6.67 -11.49 2.16
CA LEU A 21 -6.05 -12.24 1.06
C LEU A 21 -4.51 -12.29 1.16
N ILE A 22 -3.92 -11.54 2.08
CA ILE A 22 -2.48 -11.57 2.32
C ILE A 22 -2.13 -12.85 3.06
N ASP A 23 -1.15 -13.57 2.56
CA ASP A 23 -0.64 -14.81 3.15
C ASP A 23 0.79 -14.64 3.70
N LYS A 24 1.40 -15.72 4.17
CA LYS A 24 2.76 -15.74 4.72
C LYS A 24 3.86 -15.41 3.70
N LYS A 25 3.55 -15.43 2.41
CA LYS A 25 4.49 -15.02 1.37
C LYS A 25 4.69 -13.51 1.36
N GLY A 26 3.73 -12.79 1.95
CA GLY A 26 3.74 -11.34 1.93
C GLY A 26 3.37 -10.76 0.58
N LEU A 27 3.61 -9.48 0.40
CA LEU A 27 3.26 -8.76 -0.82
C LEU A 27 4.10 -7.47 -0.91
N PHE A 28 4.52 -7.09 -2.09
CA PHE A 28 5.12 -5.79 -2.33
C PHE A 28 4.08 -4.86 -2.99
N VAL A 29 3.60 -3.87 -2.24
CA VAL A 29 2.49 -3.01 -2.64
C VAL A 29 2.97 -1.57 -2.81
N THR A 30 2.65 -0.97 -3.94
CA THR A 30 2.89 0.46 -4.17
C THR A 30 1.58 1.22 -4.19
N LEU A 31 1.57 2.38 -3.53
CA LEU A 31 0.43 3.29 -3.51
C LEU A 31 0.85 4.64 -4.10
N THR A 32 0.12 5.07 -5.11
CA THR A 32 0.26 6.39 -5.73
C THR A 32 -1.03 7.19 -5.56
N GLY A 33 -0.94 8.48 -5.65
CA GLY A 33 -2.07 9.40 -5.50
C GLY A 33 -1.69 10.65 -4.72
N ASP A 34 -2.48 11.70 -4.84
CA ASP A 34 -2.22 13.00 -4.24
C ASP A 34 -2.17 12.99 -2.72
N ILE A 35 -1.64 14.05 -2.13
CA ILE A 35 -1.65 14.28 -0.68
C ILE A 35 -3.10 14.22 -0.18
N GLY A 36 -3.32 13.50 0.92
CA GLY A 36 -4.64 13.37 1.53
C GLY A 36 -5.60 12.42 0.79
N ALA A 37 -5.18 11.75 -0.28
CA ALA A 37 -6.03 10.80 -1.00
C ALA A 37 -6.44 9.56 -0.18
N GLY A 38 -5.73 9.27 0.93
CA GLY A 38 -6.08 8.17 1.83
C GLY A 38 -5.15 6.96 1.76
N LYS A 39 -3.97 7.09 1.15
CA LYS A 39 -2.96 6.01 1.07
C LYS A 39 -2.58 5.46 2.43
N THR A 40 -2.12 6.33 3.33
CA THR A 40 -1.74 5.95 4.70
C THR A 40 -2.92 5.38 5.48
N GLN A 41 -4.12 5.92 5.29
CA GLN A 41 -5.32 5.44 5.98
C GLN A 41 -5.70 4.02 5.54
N PHE A 42 -5.56 3.71 4.26
CA PHE A 42 -5.78 2.37 3.74
C PHE A 42 -4.79 1.36 4.32
N ILE A 43 -3.49 1.73 4.35
CA ILE A 43 -2.45 0.90 5.00
C ILE A 43 -2.77 0.69 6.48
N ARG A 44 -3.16 1.74 7.20
CA ARG A 44 -3.51 1.65 8.62
C ARG A 44 -4.60 0.61 8.87
N TYR A 45 -5.67 0.59 8.08
CA TYR A 45 -6.75 -0.39 8.22
C TYR A 45 -6.30 -1.83 7.88
N ILE A 46 -5.38 -2.00 6.93
CA ILE A 46 -4.75 -3.30 6.66
C ILE A 46 -3.97 -3.77 7.90
N LEU A 47 -3.14 -2.90 8.49
CA LEU A 47 -2.32 -3.24 9.66
C LEU A 47 -3.18 -3.52 10.91
N GLU A 48 -4.29 -2.79 11.09
CA GLU A 48 -5.28 -3.10 12.12
C GLU A 48 -5.87 -4.51 11.94
N TYR A 49 -6.24 -4.88 10.73
CA TYR A 49 -6.76 -6.21 10.43
C TYR A 49 -5.73 -7.32 10.72
N LEU A 50 -4.46 -7.06 10.44
CA LEU A 50 -3.35 -7.98 10.71
C LEU A 50 -2.89 -7.98 12.19
N ASN A 51 -3.66 -7.36 13.08
CA ASN A 51 -3.39 -7.27 14.52
C ASN A 51 -2.02 -6.66 14.88
N VAL A 52 -1.55 -5.71 14.08
CA VAL A 52 -0.39 -4.90 14.44
C VAL A 52 -0.76 -4.00 15.62
N LYS A 53 -0.07 -4.18 16.76
CA LYS A 53 -0.36 -3.47 18.01
C LYS A 53 0.30 -2.11 18.11
N ASP A 54 1.33 -1.87 17.31
CA ASP A 54 2.05 -0.62 17.28
C ASP A 54 1.18 0.51 16.70
N LYS A 55 1.42 1.73 17.16
CA LYS A 55 0.74 2.90 16.61
C LYS A 55 1.15 3.09 15.15
N VAL A 56 0.22 2.90 14.24
CA VAL A 56 0.44 3.13 12.82
C VAL A 56 0.40 4.62 12.53
N THR A 57 1.54 5.18 12.18
CA THR A 57 1.70 6.58 11.79
C THR A 57 2.23 6.67 10.37
N SER A 58 1.98 7.80 9.70
CA SER A 58 2.67 8.07 8.44
C SER A 58 4.18 8.16 8.69
N PRO A 59 5.04 7.50 7.88
CA PRO A 59 6.48 7.62 7.96
C PRO A 59 7.03 8.94 7.42
N SER A 60 6.21 10.00 7.33
CA SER A 60 6.58 11.28 6.72
C SER A 60 7.75 12.00 7.41
N PHE A 61 8.10 11.66 8.65
CA PHE A 61 9.28 12.18 9.36
C PHE A 61 10.45 11.20 9.36
N VAL A 62 10.14 9.91 9.24
CA VAL A 62 11.09 8.80 9.05
C VAL A 62 10.65 8.06 7.80
N ILE A 63 11.56 7.75 6.90
CA ILE A 63 11.23 7.20 5.59
C ILE A 63 10.66 5.79 5.68
N LEU A 64 11.01 5.06 6.72
CA LEU A 64 10.63 3.67 6.96
C LEU A 64 10.07 3.48 8.36
N ASN A 65 8.88 2.87 8.45
CA ASN A 65 8.37 2.24 9.67
C ASN A 65 8.38 0.72 9.52
N GLU A 66 8.76 0.03 10.58
CA GLU A 66 8.76 -1.43 10.66
C GLU A 66 7.71 -1.90 11.66
N TYR A 67 6.98 -2.95 11.30
CA TYR A 67 5.97 -3.58 12.15
C TYR A 67 6.09 -5.09 12.10
N LYS A 68 5.60 -5.76 13.13
CA LYS A 68 5.51 -7.21 13.20
C LYS A 68 4.05 -7.65 13.28
N SER A 69 3.70 -8.67 12.48
CA SER A 69 2.47 -9.43 12.64
C SER A 69 2.81 -10.91 12.81
N GLU A 70 1.82 -11.70 13.20
CA GLU A 70 1.98 -13.17 13.24
C GLU A 70 2.17 -13.77 11.84
N LEU A 71 1.74 -13.04 10.80
CA LEU A 71 1.76 -13.49 9.43
C LEU A 71 3.12 -13.26 8.76
N CYS A 72 3.67 -12.04 8.91
CA CYS A 72 4.89 -11.60 8.22
C CYS A 72 5.52 -10.38 8.89
N GLN A 73 6.76 -10.09 8.50
CA GLN A 73 7.41 -8.81 8.78
C GLN A 73 6.86 -7.74 7.84
N ILE A 74 6.58 -6.55 8.36
CA ILE A 74 5.92 -5.46 7.62
C ILE A 74 6.84 -4.25 7.55
N TYR A 75 6.94 -3.68 6.35
CA TYR A 75 7.68 -2.45 6.07
C TYR A 75 6.77 -1.43 5.41
N HIS A 76 6.84 -0.19 5.86
CA HIS A 76 6.05 0.90 5.31
C HIS A 76 6.97 2.09 5.01
N PHE A 77 7.17 2.37 3.73
CA PHE A 77 7.96 3.50 3.22
C PHE A 77 7.05 4.63 2.78
N ASP A 78 7.47 5.87 3.07
CA ASP A 78 6.92 7.08 2.46
C ASP A 78 8.05 7.83 1.74
N LEU A 79 8.00 7.84 0.41
CA LEU A 79 9.04 8.44 -0.42
C LEU A 79 8.81 9.92 -0.72
N TYR A 80 7.76 10.54 -0.21
CA TYR A 80 7.41 11.94 -0.50
C TYR A 80 8.55 12.92 -0.23
N ARG A 81 9.35 12.68 0.81
CA ARG A 81 10.48 13.57 1.20
C ARG A 81 11.83 13.16 0.60
N LEU A 82 11.87 12.16 -0.25
CA LEU A 82 13.10 11.72 -0.89
C LEU A 82 13.70 12.76 -1.81
N GLU A 83 12.86 13.58 -2.43
CA GLU A 83 13.26 14.63 -3.37
C GLU A 83 14.21 15.65 -2.72
N GLU A 84 14.05 15.93 -1.42
CA GLU A 84 14.84 16.93 -0.69
C GLU A 84 16.19 16.41 -0.17
N LYS A 85 16.43 15.10 -0.09
CA LYS A 85 17.56 14.54 0.69
C LYS A 85 18.53 13.63 -0.08
N GLY A 86 18.46 13.55 -1.40
CA GLY A 86 19.44 12.80 -2.21
C GLY A 86 19.45 11.28 -1.97
N LEU A 87 18.31 10.66 -1.84
CA LEU A 87 18.09 9.32 -1.31
C LEU A 87 18.28 8.18 -2.32
N LYS A 88 19.21 8.30 -3.23
CA LYS A 88 19.58 7.22 -4.16
C LYS A 88 19.93 5.90 -3.44
N SER A 89 20.51 5.98 -2.25
CA SER A 89 20.89 4.79 -1.47
C SER A 89 19.67 4.00 -0.97
N ILE A 90 18.63 4.68 -0.46
CA ILE A 90 17.41 4.00 0.03
C ILE A 90 16.62 3.40 -1.14
N ILE A 91 16.54 4.11 -2.25
CA ILE A 91 15.88 3.63 -3.45
C ILE A 91 16.54 2.35 -3.97
N SER A 92 17.88 2.28 -3.98
CA SER A 92 18.61 1.09 -4.43
C SER A 92 18.39 -0.13 -3.52
N GLU A 93 18.02 0.08 -2.27
CA GLU A 93 17.73 -0.97 -1.31
C GLU A 93 16.29 -1.48 -1.35
N LEU A 94 15.35 -0.78 -2.01
CA LEU A 94 13.92 -1.15 -2.02
C LEU A 94 13.67 -2.60 -2.48
N ARG A 95 14.48 -3.12 -3.39
CA ARG A 95 14.36 -4.49 -3.89
C ARG A 95 14.61 -5.54 -2.80
N GLU A 96 15.40 -5.21 -1.77
CA GLU A 96 15.66 -6.10 -0.63
C GLU A 96 14.39 -6.37 0.19
N TYR A 97 13.44 -5.44 0.15
CA TYR A 97 12.15 -5.54 0.85
C TYR A 97 11.07 -6.24 0.03
N SER A 98 11.39 -6.73 -1.16
CA SER A 98 10.48 -7.53 -2.01
C SER A 98 10.62 -9.04 -1.82
N LYS A 99 11.36 -9.47 -0.80
CA LYS A 99 11.57 -10.88 -0.49
C LYS A 99 10.28 -11.55 0.00
N GLU A 100 10.17 -12.84 -0.25
CA GLU A 100 9.11 -13.68 0.31
C GLU A 100 9.12 -13.61 1.84
N GLY A 101 7.95 -13.50 2.43
CA GLY A 101 7.76 -13.33 3.88
C GLY A 101 7.69 -11.87 4.33
N TYR A 102 7.84 -10.91 3.44
CA TYR A 102 7.71 -9.49 3.74
C TYR A 102 6.43 -8.89 3.13
N LEU A 103 5.71 -8.11 3.93
CA LEU A 103 4.65 -7.24 3.46
C LEU A 103 5.19 -5.81 3.42
N THR A 104 5.42 -5.30 2.23
CA THR A 104 6.04 -3.99 2.04
C THR A 104 5.07 -3.04 1.36
N PHE A 105 4.84 -1.89 1.97
CA PHE A 105 4.07 -0.78 1.39
C PHE A 105 4.99 0.38 1.04
N ILE A 106 4.85 0.91 -0.16
CA ILE A 106 5.56 2.09 -0.65
C ILE A 106 4.54 3.16 -1.04
N GLU A 107 4.47 4.26 -0.28
CA GLU A 107 3.75 5.46 -0.69
C GLU A 107 4.66 6.35 -1.54
N TRP A 108 4.10 7.05 -2.53
CA TRP A 108 4.84 7.89 -3.47
C TRP A 108 5.86 7.09 -4.30
N ALA A 109 5.46 5.93 -4.76
CA ALA A 109 6.32 5.00 -5.50
C ALA A 109 6.83 5.58 -6.83
N GLU A 110 6.18 6.62 -7.37
CA GLU A 110 6.62 7.36 -8.54
C GLU A 110 8.02 7.96 -8.41
N PHE A 111 8.47 8.28 -7.19
CA PHE A 111 9.84 8.76 -6.94
C PHE A 111 10.92 7.68 -7.04
N ALA A 112 10.53 6.41 -7.06
CA ALA A 112 11.44 5.27 -7.15
C ALA A 112 11.12 4.36 -8.35
N HIS A 113 10.57 4.90 -9.42
CA HIS A 113 9.98 4.17 -10.54
C HIS A 113 10.86 3.02 -11.08
N ASP A 114 12.16 3.25 -11.29
CA ASP A 114 13.08 2.28 -11.86
C ASP A 114 13.47 1.16 -10.88
N GLU A 115 13.31 1.39 -9.57
CA GLU A 115 13.68 0.46 -8.51
C GLU A 115 12.49 -0.36 -7.98
N ILE A 116 11.27 -0.05 -8.44
CA ILE A 116 10.09 -0.83 -8.09
C ILE A 116 10.10 -2.17 -8.83
N PRO A 117 9.96 -3.29 -8.11
CA PRO A 117 9.87 -4.61 -8.75
C PRO A 117 8.73 -4.67 -9.77
N LYS A 118 8.96 -5.30 -10.92
CA LYS A 118 7.95 -5.42 -11.98
C LYS A 118 6.69 -6.16 -11.56
N ASN A 119 6.80 -7.05 -10.57
CA ASN A 119 5.70 -7.81 -9.99
C ASN A 119 4.99 -7.08 -8.84
N ALA A 120 5.36 -5.84 -8.53
CA ALA A 120 4.72 -5.07 -7.48
C ALA A 120 3.22 -4.96 -7.72
N PHE A 121 2.46 -5.05 -6.61
CA PHE A 121 1.03 -4.82 -6.62
C PHE A 121 0.76 -3.30 -6.59
N LYS A 122 0.27 -2.75 -7.68
CA LYS A 122 0.10 -1.29 -7.83
C LYS A 122 -1.33 -0.88 -7.52
N ILE A 123 -1.47 0.13 -6.66
CA ILE A 123 -2.75 0.72 -6.28
C ILE A 123 -2.66 2.24 -6.49
N ASN A 124 -3.57 2.79 -7.28
CA ASN A 124 -3.76 4.23 -7.39
C ASN A 124 -4.93 4.65 -6.51
N VAL A 125 -4.75 5.69 -5.69
CA VAL A 125 -5.80 6.26 -4.85
C VAL A 125 -6.11 7.66 -5.36
N LEU A 126 -7.31 7.84 -5.90
CA LEU A 126 -7.70 9.05 -6.62
C LEU A 126 -8.87 9.74 -5.93
N TYR A 127 -8.89 11.06 -6.01
CA TYR A 127 -10.09 11.84 -5.66
C TYR A 127 -11.18 11.63 -6.72
N ASP A 128 -12.43 11.75 -6.29
CA ASP A 128 -13.54 11.91 -7.22
C ASP A 128 -13.58 13.38 -7.70
N GLU A 129 -13.96 13.59 -8.96
CA GLU A 129 -13.97 14.93 -9.54
C GLU A 129 -15.09 15.80 -8.98
N ASP A 130 -16.21 15.20 -8.56
CA ASP A 130 -17.43 15.88 -8.16
C ASP A 130 -17.64 15.88 -6.63
N ASP A 131 -17.01 14.98 -5.89
CA ASP A 131 -17.26 14.79 -4.47
C ASP A 131 -15.95 14.56 -3.68
N VAL A 132 -15.64 15.50 -2.79
CA VAL A 132 -14.41 15.51 -1.99
C VAL A 132 -14.31 14.37 -0.97
N ASP A 133 -15.44 13.77 -0.61
CA ASP A 133 -15.47 12.65 0.34
C ASP A 133 -15.25 11.29 -0.34
N ILE A 134 -15.46 11.24 -1.63
CA ILE A 134 -15.34 10.03 -2.43
C ILE A 134 -13.89 9.79 -2.85
N ARG A 135 -13.49 8.52 -2.82
CA ARG A 135 -12.19 8.04 -3.34
C ARG A 135 -12.40 6.89 -4.29
N TRP A 136 -11.47 6.77 -5.21
CA TRP A 136 -11.36 5.63 -6.11
C TRP A 136 -10.06 4.89 -5.84
N PHE A 137 -10.19 3.60 -5.57
CA PHE A 137 -9.06 2.68 -5.47
C PHE A 137 -8.95 1.90 -6.77
N GLU A 138 -7.90 2.14 -7.53
CA GLU A 138 -7.62 1.46 -8.78
C GLU A 138 -6.51 0.44 -8.58
N PHE A 139 -6.87 -0.84 -8.65
CA PHE A 139 -5.97 -1.98 -8.54
C PHE A 139 -5.51 -2.37 -9.94
N ILE A 140 -4.21 -2.18 -10.21
CA ILE A 140 -3.63 -2.45 -11.53
C ILE A 140 -3.33 -3.93 -11.65
N GLU A 141 -4.02 -4.59 -12.57
CA GLU A 141 -3.84 -6.01 -12.85
C GLU A 141 -2.53 -6.27 -13.62
N ASN A 142 -1.84 -7.32 -13.23
CA ASN A 142 -0.69 -7.89 -13.91
C ASN A 142 -0.74 -9.43 -13.84
N ASN A 143 0.21 -10.11 -14.48
CA ASN A 143 0.21 -11.57 -14.53
C ASN A 143 0.36 -12.25 -13.16
N ASN A 144 0.89 -11.55 -12.15
CA ASN A 144 1.18 -12.12 -10.83
C ASN A 144 0.06 -11.88 -9.81
N ASN A 145 -0.85 -10.93 -10.05
CA ASN A 145 -1.87 -10.53 -9.09
C ASN A 145 -3.32 -10.74 -9.57
N ARG A 146 -3.53 -11.33 -10.73
CA ARG A 146 -4.86 -11.56 -11.31
C ARG A 146 -5.77 -12.33 -10.35
N GLU A 147 -5.29 -13.46 -9.84
CA GLU A 147 -6.06 -14.29 -8.91
C GLU A 147 -6.41 -13.53 -7.62
N PHE A 148 -5.48 -12.72 -7.10
CA PHE A 148 -5.72 -11.88 -5.94
C PHE A 148 -6.84 -10.88 -6.22
N ILE A 149 -6.81 -10.19 -7.36
CA ILE A 149 -7.82 -9.20 -7.76
C ILE A 149 -9.19 -9.87 -7.97
N GLU A 150 -9.24 -11.05 -8.59
CA GLU A 150 -10.48 -11.82 -8.73
C GLU A 150 -11.07 -12.22 -7.37
N ASN A 151 -10.23 -12.68 -6.45
CA ASN A 151 -10.66 -13.03 -5.10
C ASN A 151 -11.08 -11.80 -4.28
N LEU A 152 -10.42 -10.66 -4.46
CA LEU A 152 -10.82 -9.40 -3.84
C LEU A 152 -12.21 -8.98 -4.34
N SER A 153 -12.44 -9.05 -5.64
CA SER A 153 -13.75 -8.72 -6.25
C SER A 153 -14.92 -9.56 -5.70
N LYS A 154 -14.64 -10.81 -5.32
CA LYS A 154 -15.68 -11.70 -4.73
C LYS A 154 -15.99 -11.39 -3.26
N ARG A 155 -15.15 -10.60 -2.58
CA ARG A 155 -15.31 -10.24 -1.16
C ARG A 155 -15.96 -8.88 -0.95
N LEU A 156 -16.14 -8.11 -2.00
CA LEU A 156 -16.76 -6.79 -2.01
C LEU A 156 -18.21 -6.85 -2.49
#